data_746b65956c30f434f25205f895ccef51
#
_entry.id   746b65956c30f434f25205f895ccef51
#
_cell.length_a   1.000
_cell.length_b   1.000
_cell.length_c   1.000
_cell.angle_alpha   90.00
_cell.angle_beta   90.00
_cell.angle_gamma   90.00
#
_symmetry.space_group_name_H-M   'P 1'
#
loop_
_entity.id
_entity.type
_entity.pdbx_description
1 polymer ?
#
loop_
_entity_poly.entity_id
_entity_poly.type
_entity_poly.pdbx_seq_one_letter_code
_entity_poly.pdbx_strand_id
1 'polypeptide(L)'
;MLVNYYRNIKPNWRSAWSSSAFKNQFVLTILGFVAAHLLNFYYLRLWQARSGTQVNDILLNLLPPQDFSVPIFILEYSCILLVFLFTLGLPERLLKGLQMFSLVIVARTVAIFLVPLEAPRDMIPLDDPMASLLLHTPDVFVTKDLFFSGHVSALTMLMLVARFTWLKRYASFCIVAVGGMIMCQHVHYSMDVFFAPLISYLIYKIVMWVHAETKYGIQIQET
;
A
#
# COMPACT_ATOMS: atom_id res chain seq x y z
N MET A 1 17.52 20.32 10.65
CA MET A 1 16.28 19.53 10.76
C MET A 1 16.55 18.02 10.76
N LEU A 2 17.22 17.45 9.76
CA LEU A 2 17.49 15.99 9.68
C LEU A 2 18.33 15.45 10.85
N VAL A 3 19.40 16.14 11.25
CA VAL A 3 20.26 15.72 12.38
C VAL A 3 19.45 15.57 13.67
N ASN A 4 18.55 16.49 13.96
CA ASN A 4 17.68 16.41 15.13
C ASN A 4 16.66 15.27 15.02
N TYR A 5 16.18 14.97 13.81
CA TYR A 5 15.29 13.84 13.58
C TYR A 5 15.97 12.52 13.96
N TYR A 6 17.15 12.23 13.40
CA TYR A 6 17.87 10.99 13.68
C TYR A 6 18.30 10.85 15.15
N ARG A 7 18.68 11.95 15.80
CA ARG A 7 19.04 11.97 17.22
C ARG A 7 17.87 11.56 18.11
N ASN A 8 16.64 11.83 17.72
CA ASN A 8 15.43 11.55 18.50
C ASN A 8 14.82 10.15 18.25
N ILE A 9 15.32 9.36 17.30
CA ILE A 9 14.76 8.03 17.01
C ILE A 9 14.75 7.16 18.28
N LYS A 10 15.92 6.96 18.90
CA LYS A 10 16.05 6.10 20.09
C LYS A 10 15.24 6.60 21.30
N PRO A 11 15.25 7.89 21.67
CA PRO A 11 14.36 8.44 22.68
C PRO A 11 12.88 8.21 22.40
N ASN A 12 12.40 8.46 21.20
CA ASN A 12 11.00 8.29 20.83
C ASN A 12 10.55 6.82 20.98
N TRP A 13 11.35 5.88 20.51
CA TRP A 13 11.07 4.46 20.69
C TRP A 13 11.09 4.04 22.16
N ARG A 14 12.05 4.52 22.96
CA ARG A 14 12.09 4.25 24.41
C ARG A 14 10.83 4.76 25.10
N SER A 15 10.37 5.97 24.76
CA SER A 15 9.14 6.54 25.29
C SER A 15 7.91 5.74 24.87
N ALA A 16 7.78 5.35 23.60
CA ALA A 16 6.67 4.54 23.12
C ALA A 16 6.64 3.16 23.81
N TRP A 17 7.79 2.50 23.94
CA TRP A 17 7.91 1.21 24.61
C TRP A 17 7.74 1.27 26.13
N SER A 18 7.71 2.41 26.77
CA SER A 18 7.35 2.53 28.20
C SER A 18 5.85 2.31 28.44
N SER A 19 5.01 2.54 27.43
CA SER A 19 3.55 2.33 27.49
C SER A 19 3.18 0.88 27.19
N SER A 20 2.52 0.20 28.12
CA SER A 20 1.99 -1.15 27.93
C SER A 20 0.93 -1.18 26.81
N ALA A 21 0.14 -0.12 26.70
CA ALA A 21 -0.87 0.01 25.66
C ALA A 21 -0.25 0.04 24.27
N PHE A 22 0.82 0.85 24.08
CA PHE A 22 1.55 0.88 22.81
C PHE A 22 2.16 -0.48 22.46
N LYS A 23 2.80 -1.16 23.42
CA LYS A 23 3.37 -2.50 23.21
C LYS A 23 2.33 -3.48 22.70
N ASN A 24 1.18 -3.56 23.38
CA ASN A 24 0.11 -4.48 23.02
C ASN A 24 -0.45 -4.16 21.62
N GLN A 25 -0.71 -2.88 21.34
CA GLN A 25 -1.16 -2.46 20.01
C GLN A 25 -0.12 -2.78 18.93
N PHE A 26 1.16 -2.52 19.19
CA PHE A 26 2.22 -2.79 18.22
C PHE A 26 2.33 -4.28 17.90
N VAL A 27 2.35 -5.14 18.93
CA VAL A 27 2.37 -6.60 18.74
C VAL A 27 1.13 -7.08 17.97
N LEU A 28 -0.07 -6.66 18.37
CA LEU A 28 -1.30 -7.02 17.68
C LEU A 28 -1.30 -6.53 16.22
N THR A 29 -0.75 -5.35 15.97
CA THR A 29 -0.63 -4.80 14.61
C THR A 29 0.32 -5.65 13.76
N ILE A 30 1.48 -6.04 14.29
CA ILE A 30 2.41 -6.92 13.58
C ILE A 30 1.77 -8.27 13.28
N LEU A 31 1.11 -8.88 14.27
CA LEU A 31 0.39 -10.15 14.07
C LEU A 31 -0.71 -10.02 13.02
N GLY A 32 -1.50 -8.95 13.07
CA GLY A 32 -2.53 -8.64 12.09
C GLY A 32 -1.97 -8.39 10.69
N PHE A 33 -0.84 -7.69 10.60
CA PHE A 33 -0.14 -7.43 9.35
C PHE A 33 0.34 -8.74 8.70
N VAL A 34 0.99 -9.61 9.47
CA VAL A 34 1.44 -10.92 8.98
C VAL A 34 0.24 -11.78 8.60
N ALA A 35 -0.81 -11.83 9.42
CA ALA A 35 -2.02 -12.59 9.13
C ALA A 35 -2.72 -12.12 7.85
N ALA A 36 -2.83 -10.80 7.63
CA ALA A 36 -3.42 -10.24 6.41
C ALA A 36 -2.63 -10.65 5.14
N HIS A 37 -1.29 -10.62 5.21
CA HIS A 37 -0.45 -11.06 4.08
C HIS A 37 -0.55 -12.57 3.82
N LEU A 38 -0.53 -13.39 4.86
CA LEU A 38 -0.68 -14.83 4.71
C LEU A 38 -2.06 -15.19 4.13
N LEU A 39 -3.11 -14.49 4.60
CA LEU A 39 -4.46 -14.65 4.07
C LEU A 39 -4.53 -14.27 2.59
N ASN A 40 -3.99 -13.10 2.23
CA ASN A 40 -3.91 -12.64 0.85
C ASN A 40 -3.17 -13.65 -0.03
N PHE A 41 -2.02 -14.14 0.41
CA PHE A 41 -1.22 -15.13 -0.32
C PHE A 41 -1.97 -16.46 -0.49
N TYR A 42 -2.68 -16.93 0.54
CA TYR A 42 -3.49 -18.15 0.47
C TYR A 42 -4.61 -18.02 -0.56
N TYR A 43 -5.33 -16.89 -0.58
CA TYR A 43 -6.43 -16.67 -1.51
C TYR A 43 -5.99 -16.34 -2.94
N LEU A 44 -4.73 -15.93 -3.14
CA LEU A 44 -4.20 -15.58 -4.46
C LEU A 44 -4.41 -16.70 -5.49
N ARG A 45 -4.13 -17.94 -5.11
CA ARG A 45 -4.32 -19.13 -5.99
C ARG A 45 -5.80 -19.35 -6.35
N LEU A 46 -6.70 -19.10 -5.40
CA LEU A 46 -8.14 -19.25 -5.62
C LEU A 46 -8.67 -18.21 -6.59
N TRP A 47 -8.20 -16.96 -6.49
CA TRP A 47 -8.61 -15.90 -7.40
C TRP A 47 -8.09 -16.16 -8.81
N GLN A 48 -6.86 -16.60 -8.92
CA GLN A 48 -6.24 -16.90 -10.21
C GLN A 48 -6.99 -18.00 -10.97
N ALA A 49 -7.52 -19.00 -10.25
CA ALA A 49 -8.28 -20.12 -10.84
C ALA A 49 -9.74 -19.77 -11.17
N ARG A 50 -10.29 -18.68 -10.60
CA ARG A 50 -11.70 -18.32 -10.77
C ARG A 50 -11.92 -17.54 -12.07
N SER A 51 -13.00 -17.85 -12.80
CA SER A 51 -13.46 -17.04 -13.93
C SER A 51 -13.97 -15.67 -13.42
N GLY A 52 -13.68 -14.63 -14.16
CA GLY A 52 -14.09 -13.25 -13.86
C GLY A 52 -14.80 -12.62 -15.06
N THR A 53 -15.18 -11.36 -14.89
CA THR A 53 -15.78 -10.56 -15.94
C THR A 53 -14.74 -9.67 -16.59
N GLN A 54 -14.68 -9.68 -17.92
CA GLN A 54 -13.85 -8.73 -18.66
C GLN A 54 -14.59 -7.41 -18.82
N VAL A 55 -13.97 -6.32 -18.39
CA VAL A 55 -14.56 -4.98 -18.47
C VAL A 55 -14.16 -4.31 -19.79
N ASN A 56 -15.11 -3.68 -20.46
CA ASN A 56 -14.81 -2.81 -21.58
C ASN A 56 -14.47 -1.40 -21.06
N ASP A 57 -13.18 -1.14 -20.88
CA ASP A 57 -12.66 0.10 -20.31
C ASP A 57 -12.29 1.10 -21.43
N ILE A 58 -13.09 2.16 -21.55
CA ILE A 58 -12.95 3.15 -22.62
C ILE A 58 -11.58 3.86 -22.52
N LEU A 59 -11.12 4.19 -21.30
CA LEU A 59 -9.84 4.88 -21.11
C LEU A 59 -8.68 3.96 -21.46
N LEU A 60 -8.76 2.71 -21.07
CA LEU A 60 -7.73 1.72 -21.37
C LEU A 60 -7.62 1.46 -22.86
N ASN A 61 -8.76 1.39 -23.56
CA ASN A 61 -8.80 1.18 -25.01
C ASN A 61 -8.16 2.34 -25.83
N LEU A 62 -7.97 3.51 -25.23
CA LEU A 62 -7.30 4.66 -25.86
C LEU A 62 -5.79 4.64 -25.66
N LEU A 63 -5.28 3.80 -24.76
CA LEU A 63 -3.86 3.72 -24.43
C LEU A 63 -3.23 2.54 -25.16
N PRO A 64 -2.14 2.76 -25.95
CA PRO A 64 -1.40 1.65 -26.53
C PRO A 64 -0.66 0.88 -25.41
N PRO A 65 -0.71 -0.47 -25.40
CA PRO A 65 0.01 -1.27 -24.42
C PRO A 65 1.51 -1.02 -24.51
N GLN A 66 2.13 -0.64 -23.40
CA GLN A 66 3.56 -0.38 -23.30
C GLN A 66 4.12 -0.81 -21.95
N ASP A 67 5.30 -1.43 -21.96
CA ASP A 67 5.97 -1.90 -20.74
C ASP A 67 6.61 -0.73 -19.97
N PHE A 68 6.17 -0.56 -18.72
CA PHE A 68 6.69 0.41 -17.76
C PHE A 68 7.17 -0.25 -16.46
N SER A 69 7.45 -1.56 -16.47
CA SER A 69 7.82 -2.31 -15.25
C SER A 69 8.96 -1.63 -14.49
N VAL A 70 10.07 -1.31 -15.16
CA VAL A 70 11.24 -0.69 -14.52
C VAL A 70 10.92 0.66 -13.86
N PRO A 71 10.35 1.67 -14.55
CA PRO A 71 10.04 2.95 -13.91
C PRO A 71 8.98 2.85 -12.82
N ILE A 72 8.00 1.95 -12.93
CA ILE A 72 6.99 1.70 -11.88
C ILE A 72 7.70 1.32 -10.58
N PHE A 73 8.56 0.28 -10.62
CA PHE A 73 9.24 -0.21 -9.42
C PHE A 73 10.27 0.76 -8.87
N ILE A 74 10.98 1.51 -9.73
CA ILE A 74 11.88 2.57 -9.27
C ILE A 74 11.12 3.61 -8.45
N LEU A 75 9.98 4.09 -8.93
CA LEU A 75 9.18 5.08 -8.22
C LEU A 75 8.56 4.50 -6.93
N GLU A 76 8.03 3.29 -7.00
CA GLU A 76 7.38 2.66 -5.85
C GLU A 76 8.39 2.38 -4.74
N TYR A 77 9.50 1.69 -5.02
CA TYR A 77 10.50 1.35 -4.01
C TYR A 77 11.23 2.56 -3.46
N SER A 78 11.52 3.57 -4.30
CA SER A 78 12.10 4.81 -3.79
C SER A 78 11.15 5.56 -2.86
N CYS A 79 9.85 5.58 -3.16
CA CYS A 79 8.83 6.15 -2.29
C CYS A 79 8.72 5.38 -0.97
N ILE A 80 8.66 4.03 -1.03
CA ILE A 80 8.65 3.17 0.15
C ILE A 80 9.87 3.44 1.05
N LEU A 81 11.06 3.40 0.45
CA LEU A 81 12.32 3.61 1.18
C LEU A 81 12.36 4.98 1.87
N LEU A 82 12.06 6.04 1.11
CA LEU A 82 12.09 7.40 1.65
C LEU A 82 11.05 7.58 2.77
N VAL A 83 9.79 7.17 2.57
CA VAL A 83 8.75 7.31 3.60
C VAL A 83 9.11 6.48 4.82
N PHE A 84 9.60 5.25 4.65
CA PHE A 84 10.03 4.39 5.76
C PHE A 84 11.15 5.03 6.56
N LEU A 85 12.23 5.49 5.92
CA LEU A 85 13.36 6.14 6.59
C LEU A 85 12.93 7.35 7.43
N PHE A 86 12.01 8.17 6.91
CA PHE A 86 11.51 9.36 7.59
C PHE A 86 10.33 9.11 8.54
N THR A 87 9.82 7.89 8.60
CA THR A 87 8.78 7.47 9.55
C THR A 87 9.34 6.63 10.68
N LEU A 88 10.51 6.00 10.48
CA LEU A 88 11.16 5.11 11.45
C LEU A 88 11.36 5.74 12.83
N GLY A 89 11.61 7.05 12.90
CA GLY A 89 11.76 7.80 14.15
C GLY A 89 10.43 8.19 14.82
N LEU A 90 9.28 7.77 14.28
CA LEU A 90 7.95 8.17 14.70
C LEU A 90 7.10 6.91 14.99
N PRO A 91 7.28 6.26 16.17
CA PRO A 91 6.68 4.96 16.48
C PRO A 91 5.16 4.91 16.26
N GLU A 92 4.43 5.95 16.65
CA GLU A 92 2.98 6.00 16.46
C GLU A 92 2.56 6.13 14.99
N ARG A 93 3.31 6.91 14.19
CA ARG A 93 3.03 6.99 12.75
C ARG A 93 3.29 5.67 12.06
N LEU A 94 4.39 5.00 12.43
CA LEU A 94 4.71 3.67 11.92
C LEU A 94 3.61 2.67 12.30
N LEU A 95 3.16 2.66 13.55
CA LEU A 95 2.07 1.83 14.03
C LEU A 95 0.79 2.04 13.19
N LYS A 96 0.37 3.30 13.05
CA LYS A 96 -0.82 3.66 12.24
C LYS A 96 -0.64 3.26 10.76
N GLY A 97 0.55 3.48 10.21
CA GLY A 97 0.88 3.05 8.85
C GLY A 97 0.71 1.55 8.65
N LEU A 98 1.26 0.73 9.54
CA LEU A 98 1.12 -0.72 9.48
C LEU A 98 -0.34 -1.18 9.62
N GLN A 99 -1.13 -0.54 10.49
CA GLN A 99 -2.57 -0.82 10.62
C GLN A 99 -3.32 -0.48 9.32
N MET A 100 -3.02 0.67 8.73
CA MET A 100 -3.61 1.08 7.45
C MET A 100 -3.27 0.08 6.34
N PHE A 101 -2.01 -0.33 6.21
CA PHE A 101 -1.59 -1.35 5.24
C PHE A 101 -2.30 -2.68 5.45
N SER A 102 -2.40 -3.16 6.70
CA SER A 102 -3.13 -4.38 7.04
C SER A 102 -4.60 -4.32 6.58
N LEU A 103 -5.27 -3.20 6.88
CA LEU A 103 -6.67 -3.00 6.51
C LEU A 103 -6.87 -2.87 4.99
N VAL A 104 -5.92 -2.23 4.28
CA VAL A 104 -5.95 -2.18 2.81
C VAL A 104 -5.85 -3.58 2.22
N ILE A 105 -4.93 -4.41 2.70
CA ILE A 105 -4.77 -5.80 2.23
C ILE A 105 -6.05 -6.59 2.45
N VAL A 106 -6.64 -6.49 3.65
CA VAL A 106 -7.91 -7.17 3.95
C VAL A 106 -9.04 -6.65 3.05
N ALA A 107 -9.15 -5.33 2.89
CA ALA A 107 -10.16 -4.72 2.03
C ALA A 107 -10.00 -5.15 0.56
N ARG A 108 -8.75 -5.22 0.05
CA ARG A 108 -8.46 -5.74 -1.29
C ARG A 108 -8.83 -7.21 -1.42
N THR A 109 -8.44 -8.04 -0.45
CA THR A 109 -8.82 -9.46 -0.41
C THR A 109 -10.32 -9.64 -0.57
N VAL A 110 -11.10 -8.86 0.20
CA VAL A 110 -12.57 -8.90 0.14
C VAL A 110 -13.08 -8.35 -1.21
N ALA A 111 -12.54 -7.24 -1.68
CA ALA A 111 -12.97 -6.59 -2.92
C ALA A 111 -12.73 -7.50 -4.15
N ILE A 112 -11.57 -8.13 -4.26
CA ILE A 112 -11.26 -9.08 -5.34
C ILE A 112 -12.19 -10.29 -5.28
N PHE A 113 -12.55 -10.73 -4.07
CA PHE A 113 -13.51 -11.83 -3.91
C PHE A 113 -14.92 -11.44 -4.39
N LEU A 114 -15.37 -10.22 -4.07
CA LEU A 114 -16.70 -9.73 -4.42
C LEU A 114 -16.82 -9.29 -5.90
N VAL A 115 -15.73 -8.80 -6.48
CA VAL A 115 -15.67 -8.27 -7.85
C VAL A 115 -14.67 -9.08 -8.66
N PRO A 116 -15.07 -10.26 -9.16
CA PRO A 116 -14.19 -11.11 -9.97
C PRO A 116 -13.99 -10.52 -11.36
N LEU A 117 -12.80 -10.03 -11.62
CA LEU A 117 -12.41 -9.47 -12.92
C LEU A 117 -11.44 -10.41 -13.64
N GLU A 118 -11.54 -10.46 -14.96
CA GLU A 118 -10.48 -10.99 -15.84
C GLU A 118 -9.47 -9.90 -16.14
N ALA A 119 -8.24 -10.30 -16.45
CA ALA A 119 -7.20 -9.37 -16.85
C ALA A 119 -7.64 -8.52 -18.05
N PRO A 120 -7.25 -7.24 -18.13
CA PRO A 120 -7.46 -6.43 -19.31
C PRO A 120 -6.89 -7.10 -20.57
N ARG A 121 -7.48 -6.80 -21.72
CA ARG A 121 -6.91 -7.24 -23.00
C ARG A 121 -5.54 -6.61 -23.20
N ASP A 122 -4.65 -7.35 -23.86
CA ASP A 122 -3.29 -6.91 -24.18
C ASP A 122 -2.45 -6.51 -22.94
N MET A 123 -2.80 -7.09 -21.76
CA MET A 123 -2.04 -6.90 -20.54
C MET A 123 -0.58 -7.33 -20.73
N ILE A 124 0.35 -6.43 -20.43
CA ILE A 124 1.76 -6.76 -20.32
C ILE A 124 2.02 -7.12 -18.84
N PRO A 125 2.43 -8.36 -18.53
CA PRO A 125 2.65 -8.77 -17.14
C PRO A 125 3.66 -7.85 -16.44
N LEU A 126 3.34 -7.46 -15.22
CA LEU A 126 4.24 -6.68 -14.38
C LEU A 126 5.14 -7.65 -13.60
N ASP A 127 6.42 -7.67 -13.96
CA ASP A 127 7.41 -8.49 -13.24
C ASP A 127 7.95 -7.68 -12.05
N ASP A 128 7.49 -8.06 -10.85
CA ASP A 128 7.94 -7.46 -9.61
C ASP A 128 9.26 -8.09 -9.15
N PRO A 129 10.40 -7.35 -9.19
CA PRO A 129 11.69 -7.89 -8.78
C PRO A 129 11.73 -8.36 -7.32
N MET A 130 10.94 -7.76 -6.44
CA MET A 130 10.88 -8.17 -5.03
C MET A 130 10.00 -9.41 -4.85
N ALA A 131 8.90 -9.50 -5.59
CA ALA A 131 8.05 -10.68 -5.55
C ALA A 131 8.79 -11.90 -6.10
N SER A 132 9.48 -11.77 -7.21
CA SER A 132 10.28 -12.85 -7.80
C SER A 132 11.43 -13.30 -6.89
N LEU A 133 12.09 -12.37 -6.20
CA LEU A 133 13.17 -12.67 -5.25
C LEU A 133 12.65 -13.37 -3.98
N LEU A 134 11.51 -12.94 -3.44
CA LEU A 134 10.99 -13.43 -2.16
C LEU A 134 10.16 -14.72 -2.30
N LEU A 135 9.42 -14.85 -3.38
CA LEU A 135 8.45 -15.95 -3.52
C LEU A 135 9.02 -17.15 -4.25
N HIS A 136 10.17 -17.06 -4.93
CA HIS A 136 10.81 -18.13 -5.70
C HIS A 136 9.81 -19.00 -6.52
N THR A 137 8.72 -18.39 -6.97
CA THR A 137 7.69 -19.05 -7.77
C THR A 137 7.76 -18.50 -9.19
N PRO A 138 8.59 -19.10 -10.07
CA PRO A 138 8.83 -18.57 -11.42
C PRO A 138 7.58 -18.57 -12.31
N ASP A 139 6.50 -19.25 -11.94
CA ASP A 139 5.44 -19.59 -12.89
C ASP A 139 4.03 -19.07 -12.51
N VAL A 140 3.86 -18.28 -11.45
CA VAL A 140 2.54 -17.75 -11.11
C VAL A 140 2.45 -16.25 -11.46
N PHE A 141 2.18 -15.96 -12.72
CA PHE A 141 1.77 -14.63 -13.11
C PHE A 141 0.45 -14.27 -12.44
N VAL A 142 0.49 -13.28 -11.57
CA VAL A 142 -0.71 -12.77 -10.90
C VAL A 142 -1.40 -11.80 -11.85
N THR A 143 -2.47 -12.26 -12.49
CA THR A 143 -3.20 -11.47 -13.49
C THR A 143 -4.58 -11.01 -13.03
N LYS A 144 -5.10 -11.58 -11.93
CA LYS A 144 -6.46 -11.30 -11.42
C LYS A 144 -6.48 -10.58 -10.07
N ASP A 145 -5.35 -10.01 -9.66
CA ASP A 145 -5.25 -9.14 -8.48
C ASP A 145 -5.64 -7.70 -8.86
N LEU A 146 -6.90 -7.48 -9.24
CA LEU A 146 -7.34 -6.28 -9.96
C LEU A 146 -8.01 -5.25 -9.05
N PHE A 147 -9.22 -5.49 -8.58
CA PHE A 147 -9.99 -4.46 -7.89
C PHE A 147 -9.69 -4.42 -6.38
N PHE A 148 -9.18 -3.33 -5.91
CA PHE A 148 -8.65 -2.10 -6.47
C PHE A 148 -7.11 -2.14 -6.48
N SER A 149 -6.43 -1.24 -7.25
CA SER A 149 -4.97 -1.30 -7.44
C SER A 149 -4.16 -1.29 -6.14
N GLY A 150 -3.30 -2.30 -5.97
CA GLY A 150 -2.39 -2.42 -4.83
C GLY A 150 -1.28 -1.38 -4.84
N HIS A 151 -0.66 -1.13 -5.99
CA HIS A 151 0.42 -0.17 -6.18
C HIS A 151 -0.03 1.26 -5.82
N VAL A 152 -1.18 1.68 -6.38
CA VAL A 152 -1.73 3.01 -6.11
C VAL A 152 -2.19 3.14 -4.65
N SER A 153 -2.74 2.07 -4.06
CA SER A 153 -3.11 2.05 -2.64
C SER A 153 -1.90 2.18 -1.73
N ALA A 154 -0.83 1.43 -2.00
CA ALA A 154 0.41 1.49 -1.23
C ALA A 154 1.00 2.92 -1.26
N LEU A 155 1.13 3.50 -2.45
CA LEU A 155 1.62 4.88 -2.61
C LEU A 155 0.72 5.91 -1.91
N THR A 156 -0.60 5.72 -1.95
CA THR A 156 -1.55 6.59 -1.24
C THR A 156 -1.37 6.47 0.28
N MET A 157 -1.20 5.27 0.81
CA MET A 157 -0.89 5.08 2.22
C MET A 157 0.41 5.74 2.63
N LEU A 158 1.46 5.59 1.83
CA LEU A 158 2.75 6.25 2.05
C LEU A 158 2.60 7.78 2.08
N MET A 159 1.83 8.36 1.16
CA MET A 159 1.52 9.80 1.16
C MET A 159 0.82 10.24 2.46
N LEU A 160 -0.16 9.47 2.92
CA LEU A 160 -0.95 9.80 4.12
C LEU A 160 -0.12 9.67 5.41
N VAL A 161 0.81 8.70 5.46
CA VAL A 161 1.73 8.50 6.60
C VAL A 161 2.90 9.48 6.58
N ALA A 162 3.30 9.99 5.41
CA ALA A 162 4.44 10.88 5.28
C ALA A 162 4.32 12.12 6.18
N ARG A 163 5.41 12.45 6.89
CA ARG A 163 5.47 13.64 7.77
C ARG A 163 5.71 14.94 7.00
N PHE A 164 6.69 14.91 6.10
CA PHE A 164 7.18 16.12 5.46
C PHE A 164 6.39 16.45 4.19
N THR A 165 6.12 17.73 3.96
CA THR A 165 5.36 18.20 2.79
C THR A 165 6.01 17.80 1.46
N TRP A 166 7.36 17.89 1.36
CA TRP A 166 8.06 17.48 0.15
C TRP A 166 7.87 15.98 -0.14
N LEU A 167 7.86 15.14 0.92
CA LEU A 167 7.67 13.70 0.79
C LEU A 167 6.23 13.35 0.39
N LYS A 168 5.24 14.11 0.91
CA LYS A 168 3.85 14.00 0.46
C LYS A 168 3.71 14.37 -1.02
N ARG A 169 4.37 15.45 -1.45
CA ARG A 169 4.37 15.86 -2.86
C ARG A 169 5.02 14.81 -3.75
N TYR A 170 6.15 14.25 -3.32
CA TYR A 170 6.80 13.16 -4.04
C TYR A 170 5.90 11.92 -4.15
N ALA A 171 5.29 11.47 -3.05
CA ALA A 171 4.35 10.36 -3.07
C ALA A 171 3.11 10.65 -3.94
N SER A 172 2.59 11.90 -3.93
CA SER A 172 1.50 12.29 -4.83
C SER A 172 1.91 12.21 -6.31
N PHE A 173 3.12 12.63 -6.63
CA PHE A 173 3.68 12.44 -7.98
C PHE A 173 3.77 10.96 -8.34
N CYS A 174 4.27 10.10 -7.44
CA CYS A 174 4.34 8.66 -7.66
C CYS A 174 2.95 8.05 -7.87
N ILE A 175 1.93 8.47 -7.13
CA ILE A 175 0.54 8.00 -7.31
C ILE A 175 0.06 8.25 -8.75
N VAL A 176 0.25 9.47 -9.25
CA VAL A 176 -0.21 9.83 -10.61
C VAL A 176 0.64 9.14 -11.68
N ALA A 177 1.96 9.14 -11.53
CA ALA A 177 2.87 8.54 -12.50
C ALA A 177 2.70 7.02 -12.58
N VAL A 178 2.72 6.32 -11.43
CA VAL A 178 2.54 4.86 -11.39
C VAL A 178 1.12 4.49 -11.81
N GLY A 179 0.09 5.22 -11.36
CA GLY A 179 -1.29 5.00 -11.80
C GLY A 179 -1.45 5.07 -13.31
N GLY A 180 -0.83 6.09 -13.96
CA GLY A 180 -0.82 6.22 -15.42
C GLY A 180 -0.07 5.08 -16.10
N MET A 181 1.12 4.72 -15.59
CA MET A 181 1.97 3.67 -16.18
C MET A 181 1.31 2.28 -16.08
N ILE A 182 0.69 1.91 -14.95
CA ILE A 182 0.00 0.62 -14.83
C ILE A 182 -1.25 0.53 -15.73
N MET A 183 -1.89 1.67 -16.02
CA MET A 183 -2.95 1.74 -17.03
C MET A 183 -2.37 1.57 -18.44
N CYS A 184 -1.29 2.26 -18.78
CA CYS A 184 -0.61 2.08 -20.08
C CYS A 184 -0.05 0.66 -20.27
N GLN A 185 0.31 -0.04 -19.21
CA GLN A 185 0.74 -1.44 -19.25
C GLN A 185 -0.44 -2.43 -19.25
N HIS A 186 -1.66 -1.91 -19.17
CA HIS A 186 -2.90 -2.69 -19.07
C HIS A 186 -2.93 -3.68 -17.89
N VAL A 187 -2.20 -3.39 -16.81
CA VAL A 187 -2.17 -4.24 -15.60
C VAL A 187 -3.45 -4.08 -14.79
N HIS A 188 -4.05 -2.88 -14.81
CA HIS A 188 -5.27 -2.54 -14.10
C HIS A 188 -6.26 -1.80 -14.98
N TYR A 189 -7.54 -1.98 -14.71
CA TYR A 189 -8.59 -1.12 -15.27
C TYR A 189 -8.53 0.28 -14.67
N SER A 190 -9.05 1.27 -15.40
CA SER A 190 -9.09 2.65 -14.91
C SER A 190 -9.83 2.77 -13.57
N MET A 191 -10.93 2.02 -13.40
CA MET A 191 -11.65 1.98 -12.12
C MET A 191 -10.80 1.51 -10.96
N ASP A 192 -9.91 0.53 -11.16
CA ASP A 192 -9.04 0.02 -10.08
C ASP A 192 -8.09 1.11 -9.58
N VAL A 193 -7.57 1.91 -10.52
CA VAL A 193 -6.66 3.03 -10.25
C VAL A 193 -7.38 4.17 -9.54
N PHE A 194 -8.60 4.53 -9.98
CA PHE A 194 -9.36 5.63 -9.38
C PHE A 194 -9.93 5.30 -8.00
N PHE A 195 -10.40 4.07 -7.77
CA PHE A 195 -10.94 3.68 -6.47
C PHE A 195 -9.86 3.47 -5.40
N ALA A 196 -8.63 3.14 -5.79
CA ALA A 196 -7.55 2.88 -4.85
C ALA A 196 -7.28 4.05 -3.89
N PRO A 197 -7.11 5.31 -4.32
CA PRO A 197 -6.91 6.44 -3.40
C PRO A 197 -8.13 6.70 -2.51
N LEU A 198 -9.34 6.53 -3.04
CA LEU A 198 -10.58 6.78 -2.28
C LEU A 198 -10.73 5.79 -1.13
N ILE A 199 -10.59 4.50 -1.41
CA ILE A 199 -10.70 3.45 -0.40
C ILE A 199 -9.55 3.58 0.62
N SER A 200 -8.34 3.86 0.15
CA SER A 200 -7.18 4.11 1.01
C SER A 200 -7.43 5.28 1.96
N TYR A 201 -8.01 6.37 1.48
CA TYR A 201 -8.36 7.51 2.31
C TYR A 201 -9.46 7.19 3.33
N LEU A 202 -10.47 6.41 2.96
CA LEU A 202 -11.49 5.95 3.91
C LEU A 202 -10.88 5.11 5.02
N ILE A 203 -9.98 4.18 4.69
CA ILE A 203 -9.26 3.37 5.68
C ILE A 203 -8.42 4.26 6.60
N TYR A 204 -7.71 5.26 6.04
CA TYR A 204 -7.00 6.24 6.85
C TYR A 204 -7.94 6.93 7.85
N LYS A 205 -9.11 7.38 7.41
CA LYS A 205 -10.09 8.04 8.30
C LYS A 205 -10.57 7.10 9.42
N ILE A 206 -10.80 5.83 9.11
CA ILE A 206 -11.19 4.82 10.11
C ILE A 206 -10.08 4.64 11.14
N VAL A 207 -8.83 4.43 10.73
CA VAL A 207 -7.70 4.27 11.65
C VAL A 207 -7.51 5.52 12.52
N MET A 208 -7.60 6.70 11.93
CA MET A 208 -7.46 7.95 12.69
C MET A 208 -8.61 8.15 13.68
N TRP A 209 -9.83 7.79 13.31
CA TRP A 209 -10.98 7.85 14.21
C TRP A 209 -10.83 6.90 15.40
N VAL A 210 -10.46 5.63 15.17
CA VAL A 210 -10.21 4.65 16.24
C VAL A 210 -9.13 5.14 17.21
N HIS A 211 -8.06 5.76 16.71
CA HIS A 211 -7.01 6.31 17.55
C HIS A 211 -7.43 7.56 18.32
N ALA A 212 -8.34 8.36 17.81
CA ALA A 212 -8.90 9.52 18.53
C ALA A 212 -9.83 9.08 19.68
N GLU A 213 -10.64 8.04 19.45
CA GLU A 213 -11.56 7.48 20.46
C GLU A 213 -10.82 6.77 21.60
N THR A 214 -9.73 6.07 21.28
CA THR A 214 -9.01 5.26 22.27
C THR A 214 -8.12 6.06 23.22
N LYS A 215 -8.11 7.41 23.18
CA LYS A 215 -7.37 8.32 24.09
C LYS A 215 -6.01 7.80 24.58
N TYR A 216 -5.21 7.20 23.73
CA TYR A 216 -3.82 6.91 24.08
C TYR A 216 -2.99 8.18 23.87
N GLY A 217 -3.14 9.12 24.82
CA GLY A 217 -2.42 10.36 24.82
C GLY A 217 -0.96 10.19 25.20
N ILE A 218 -0.13 9.84 24.26
CA ILE A 218 1.24 10.31 24.25
C ILE A 218 1.18 11.60 23.42
N GLN A 219 1.08 12.73 24.09
CA GLN A 219 1.29 14.04 23.46
C GLN A 219 2.75 14.09 23.01
N ILE A 220 3.01 13.74 21.76
CA ILE A 220 4.27 14.10 21.13
C ILE A 220 4.14 15.59 20.83
N GLN A 221 4.85 16.41 21.61
CA GLN A 221 4.99 17.83 21.33
C GLN A 221 5.45 17.97 19.87
N GLU A 222 4.58 18.53 19.05
CA GLU A 222 4.92 19.01 17.72
C GLU A 222 5.78 20.26 17.89
N THR A 223 7.11 20.09 17.88
CA THR A 223 8.08 21.18 17.73
C THR A 223 8.76 21.11 16.38
#